data_4970596f87d9163e9389d03836a8894c
#
_entry.id   4970596f87d9163e9389d03836a8894c
#
_cell.length_a   1.000
_cell.length_b   1.000
_cell.length_c   1.000
_cell.angle_alpha   90.00
_cell.angle_beta   90.00
_cell.angle_gamma   90.00
#
_symmetry.space_group_name_H-M   'P 1'
#
loop_
_entity.id
_entity.type
_entity.pdbx_description
1 polymer ?
#
loop_
_entity_poly.entity_id
_entity_poly.type
_entity_poly.pdbx_seq_one_letter_code
_entity_poly.pdbx_strand_id
1 'polypeptide(L)'
;MKNLILICAFIVGLSTYAQNTIKQDLGDFNTLKVYNGIELELVKSSSQKIEITGEKANLVKIKNVNNTLKLSLPFSLKPSDNSAEGKILVKLYYNKNIDLIDVNEGATITGKNFNQDKVSLNAQERGFINLTTKTKYLSIRATSGGIIKVSGTSKNQEVDLDLYGIYHGFNLQSTGNTNVKAGTGAKAEVNAGETLNAKVSFGGTIFYKGNPEVVKDKKVIGGIIEKRN
;
A
#
# COMPACT_ATOMS: atom_id res chain seq x y z
N MET A 1 52.29 53.86 6.34
CA MET A 1 52.10 52.50 6.90
C MET A 1 50.75 51.97 6.38
N LYS A 2 50.77 51.07 5.40
CA LYS A 2 49.58 50.56 4.71
C LYS A 2 49.17 49.27 5.41
N ASN A 3 48.00 49.23 6.01
CA ASN A 3 47.42 48.02 6.61
C ASN A 3 46.79 47.18 5.48
N LEU A 4 47.39 46.04 5.20
CA LEU A 4 46.91 45.04 4.29
C LEU A 4 45.93 44.14 5.08
N ILE A 5 44.64 44.30 4.86
CA ILE A 5 43.62 43.41 5.44
C ILE A 5 43.49 42.19 4.51
N LEU A 6 43.94 41.03 4.99
CA LEU A 6 43.82 39.73 4.31
C LEU A 6 42.41 39.18 4.61
N ILE A 7 41.50 39.27 3.65
CA ILE A 7 40.18 38.65 3.75
C ILE A 7 40.32 37.18 3.29
N CYS A 8 40.42 36.27 4.24
CA CYS A 8 40.27 34.84 3.96
C CYS A 8 38.80 34.52 3.71
N ALA A 9 38.40 34.44 2.44
CA ALA A 9 37.10 33.91 2.06
C ALA A 9 37.06 32.42 2.35
N PHE A 10 36.35 32.02 3.42
CA PHE A 10 36.08 30.63 3.76
C PHE A 10 34.98 30.14 2.84
N ILE A 11 35.35 29.53 1.70
CA ILE A 11 34.41 28.85 0.80
C ILE A 11 34.02 27.54 1.49
N VAL A 12 32.94 27.58 2.24
CA VAL A 12 32.27 26.37 2.72
C VAL A 12 31.64 25.70 1.50
N GLY A 13 32.34 24.74 0.92
CA GLY A 13 31.80 23.88 -0.13
C GLY A 13 30.64 23.05 0.42
N LEU A 14 29.42 23.52 0.17
CA LEU A 14 28.22 22.69 0.36
C LEU A 14 28.30 21.55 -0.65
N SER A 15 28.84 20.41 -0.21
CA SER A 15 28.74 19.14 -0.97
C SER A 15 27.27 18.75 -1.00
N THR A 16 26.53 19.21 -2.01
CA THR A 16 25.24 18.66 -2.34
C THR A 16 25.48 17.23 -2.82
N TYR A 17 25.23 16.26 -1.96
CA TYR A 17 25.10 14.88 -2.41
C TYR A 17 23.94 14.83 -3.41
N ALA A 18 24.25 14.83 -4.69
CA ALA A 18 23.26 14.61 -5.72
C ALA A 18 22.70 13.19 -5.51
N GLN A 19 21.52 13.12 -4.92
CA GLN A 19 20.83 11.84 -4.74
C GLN A 19 20.54 11.29 -6.13
N ASN A 20 21.12 10.14 -6.47
CA ASN A 20 20.91 9.49 -7.77
C ASN A 20 19.42 9.29 -8.00
N THR A 21 18.84 10.03 -8.94
CA THR A 21 17.45 9.92 -9.34
C THR A 21 17.38 9.21 -10.68
N ILE A 22 16.75 8.04 -10.69
CA ILE A 22 16.47 7.30 -11.94
C ILE A 22 15.08 7.71 -12.38
N LYS A 23 14.94 8.13 -13.65
CA LYS A 23 13.66 8.45 -14.28
C LYS A 23 13.50 7.59 -15.52
N GLN A 24 12.32 6.98 -15.64
CA GLN A 24 12.01 6.12 -16.77
C GLN A 24 10.53 6.24 -17.13
N ASP A 25 10.22 6.36 -18.43
CA ASP A 25 8.87 6.22 -18.94
C ASP A 25 8.46 4.75 -18.92
N LEU A 26 7.18 4.52 -18.63
CA LEU A 26 6.62 3.18 -18.52
C LEU A 26 5.58 2.93 -19.61
N GLY A 27 5.58 1.73 -20.16
CA GLY A 27 4.46 1.21 -20.93
C GLY A 27 3.23 0.95 -20.05
N ASP A 28 2.13 0.58 -20.68
CA ASP A 28 0.88 0.28 -19.98
C ASP A 28 1.01 -0.88 -19.00
N PHE A 29 0.31 -0.76 -17.87
CA PHE A 29 0.14 -1.81 -16.89
C PHE A 29 -1.20 -1.62 -16.17
N ASN A 30 -1.79 -2.71 -15.69
CA ASN A 30 -2.96 -2.72 -14.83
C ASN A 30 -2.74 -3.51 -13.52
N THR A 31 -1.59 -4.11 -13.38
CA THR A 31 -1.15 -4.80 -12.18
C THR A 31 0.17 -4.20 -11.70
N LEU A 32 0.22 -3.81 -10.42
CA LEU A 32 1.42 -3.30 -9.77
C LEU A 32 1.85 -4.26 -8.65
N LYS A 33 3.10 -4.73 -8.70
CA LYS A 33 3.70 -5.58 -7.67
C LYS A 33 4.96 -4.95 -7.11
N VAL A 34 5.04 -4.80 -5.78
CA VAL A 34 6.18 -4.16 -5.11
C VAL A 34 6.71 -5.04 -3.98
N TYR A 35 8.02 -5.18 -3.91
CA TYR A 35 8.72 -6.12 -3.03
C TYR A 35 9.90 -5.47 -2.29
N ASN A 36 10.48 -6.21 -1.34
CA ASN A 36 11.79 -5.97 -0.73
C ASN A 36 11.90 -4.63 0.02
N GLY A 37 10.86 -4.21 0.75
CA GLY A 37 10.89 -2.97 1.54
C GLY A 37 10.97 -1.68 0.72
N ILE A 38 10.65 -1.71 -0.58
CA ILE A 38 10.56 -0.51 -1.43
C ILE A 38 9.38 0.35 -0.97
N GLU A 39 9.61 1.64 -0.76
CA GLU A 39 8.57 2.63 -0.46
C GLU A 39 8.10 3.32 -1.74
N LEU A 40 6.80 3.22 -2.06
CA LEU A 40 6.23 3.75 -3.28
C LEU A 40 5.05 4.69 -3.01
N GLU A 41 5.10 5.87 -3.62
CA GLU A 41 4.00 6.82 -3.68
C GLU A 41 3.33 6.75 -5.06
N LEU A 42 2.00 6.54 -5.09
CA LEU A 42 1.18 6.61 -6.29
C LEU A 42 0.74 8.05 -6.54
N VAL A 43 1.06 8.57 -7.72
CA VAL A 43 0.73 9.94 -8.14
C VAL A 43 -0.09 9.91 -9.42
N LYS A 44 -1.35 10.38 -9.38
CA LYS A 44 -2.17 10.54 -10.58
C LYS A 44 -1.54 11.59 -11.50
N SER A 45 -1.39 11.27 -12.77
CA SER A 45 -0.69 12.11 -13.76
C SER A 45 -1.34 11.99 -15.14
N SER A 46 -0.86 12.74 -16.12
CA SER A 46 -1.19 12.59 -17.53
C SER A 46 -0.29 11.58 -18.27
N SER A 47 0.82 11.17 -17.66
CA SER A 47 1.79 10.23 -18.24
C SER A 47 2.13 9.11 -17.25
N GLN A 48 2.61 7.97 -17.77
CA GLN A 48 3.13 6.86 -16.97
C GLN A 48 4.65 6.92 -16.92
N LYS A 49 5.18 7.21 -15.75
CA LYS A 49 6.63 7.24 -15.50
C LYS A 49 6.94 6.85 -14.06
N ILE A 50 8.18 6.49 -13.83
CA ILE A 50 8.70 6.19 -12.51
C ILE A 50 9.91 7.08 -12.21
N GLU A 51 9.99 7.55 -10.97
CA GLU A 51 11.15 8.24 -10.42
C GLU A 51 11.59 7.49 -9.18
N ILE A 52 12.87 7.09 -9.14
CA ILE A 52 13.46 6.31 -8.04
C ILE A 52 14.61 7.08 -7.45
N THR A 53 14.59 7.27 -6.13
CA THR A 53 15.63 7.96 -5.37
C THR A 53 16.10 7.11 -4.20
N GLY A 54 17.30 7.36 -3.71
CA GLY A 54 17.87 6.69 -2.55
C GLY A 54 19.17 5.96 -2.84
N GLU A 55 19.82 5.48 -1.79
CA GLU A 55 21.15 4.84 -1.86
C GLU A 55 21.19 3.60 -2.76
N LYS A 56 20.10 2.82 -2.76
CA LYS A 56 19.98 1.58 -3.54
C LYS A 56 19.10 1.75 -4.80
N ALA A 57 18.85 3.00 -5.25
CA ALA A 57 17.98 3.27 -6.39
C ALA A 57 18.40 2.50 -7.66
N ASN A 58 19.72 2.41 -7.91
CA ASN A 58 20.31 1.70 -9.07
C ASN A 58 20.15 0.17 -9.03
N LEU A 59 19.78 -0.40 -7.88
CA LEU A 59 19.55 -1.84 -7.74
C LEU A 59 18.11 -2.25 -8.06
N VAL A 60 17.18 -1.28 -8.16
CA VAL A 60 15.77 -1.59 -8.42
C VAL A 60 15.60 -2.19 -9.80
N LYS A 61 15.07 -3.40 -9.86
CA LYS A 61 14.62 -4.04 -11.08
C LYS A 61 13.23 -3.60 -11.42
N ILE A 62 13.06 -2.95 -12.57
CA ILE A 62 11.77 -2.54 -13.13
C ILE A 62 11.46 -3.53 -14.26
N LYS A 63 10.39 -4.30 -14.12
CA LYS A 63 9.89 -5.22 -15.15
C LYS A 63 8.44 -4.91 -15.45
N ASN A 64 8.11 -4.65 -16.71
CA ASN A 64 6.73 -4.51 -17.17
C ASN A 64 6.48 -5.58 -18.25
N VAL A 65 5.80 -6.67 -17.85
CA VAL A 65 5.53 -7.81 -18.72
C VAL A 65 4.08 -8.22 -18.53
N ASN A 66 3.37 -8.46 -19.62
CA ASN A 66 1.95 -8.86 -19.61
C ASN A 66 1.09 -7.92 -18.73
N ASN A 67 1.23 -6.61 -18.93
CA ASN A 67 0.54 -5.56 -18.16
C ASN A 67 0.81 -5.60 -16.64
N THR A 68 1.88 -6.26 -16.22
CA THR A 68 2.30 -6.33 -14.83
C THR A 68 3.61 -5.57 -14.64
N LEU A 69 3.52 -4.44 -13.94
CA LEU A 69 4.69 -3.69 -13.48
C LEU A 69 5.17 -4.29 -12.15
N LYS A 70 6.36 -4.85 -12.13
CA LYS A 70 7.04 -5.39 -10.94
C LYS A 70 8.25 -4.56 -10.58
N LEU A 71 8.33 -4.15 -9.31
CA LEU A 71 9.46 -3.50 -8.69
C LEU A 71 10.04 -4.39 -7.61
N SER A 72 11.33 -4.71 -7.70
CA SER A 72 12.02 -5.59 -6.74
C SER A 72 13.52 -5.35 -6.72
N LEU A 73 14.20 -5.83 -5.70
CA LEU A 73 15.67 -5.93 -5.68
C LEU A 73 16.14 -7.25 -6.31
N PRO A 74 17.40 -7.34 -6.76
CA PRO A 74 18.01 -8.61 -7.09
C PRO A 74 18.16 -9.46 -5.82
N PHE A 75 18.06 -10.77 -5.96
CA PHE A 75 18.40 -11.69 -4.87
C PHE A 75 19.89 -11.55 -4.51
N SER A 76 20.17 -11.48 -3.20
CA SER A 76 21.53 -11.50 -2.66
C SER A 76 21.63 -12.57 -1.57
N LEU A 77 22.78 -13.21 -1.49
CA LEU A 77 23.09 -14.14 -0.39
C LEU A 77 23.32 -13.42 0.95
N LYS A 78 23.53 -12.10 0.92
CA LYS A 78 23.61 -11.27 2.13
C LYS A 78 22.21 -10.77 2.49
N PRO A 79 21.62 -11.16 3.62
CA PRO A 79 20.26 -10.78 4.00
C PRO A 79 20.01 -9.25 4.02
N SER A 80 21.01 -8.45 4.45
CA SER A 80 20.94 -6.98 4.46
C SER A 80 20.74 -6.35 3.09
N ASP A 81 21.10 -7.05 2.02
CA ASP A 81 20.99 -6.53 0.66
C ASP A 81 19.62 -6.79 0.03
N ASN A 82 18.83 -7.71 0.62
CA ASN A 82 17.49 -8.09 0.14
C ASN A 82 16.38 -7.15 0.60
N SER A 83 16.71 -6.10 1.38
CA SER A 83 15.75 -5.11 1.83
C SER A 83 16.16 -3.71 1.42
N ALA A 84 15.17 -2.95 0.96
CA ALA A 84 15.30 -1.53 0.62
C ALA A 84 14.76 -0.58 1.71
N GLU A 85 14.29 -1.14 2.83
CA GLU A 85 13.61 -0.38 3.88
C GLU A 85 14.35 0.91 4.24
N GLY A 86 13.67 2.06 4.08
CA GLY A 86 14.23 3.39 4.30
C GLY A 86 15.32 3.85 3.31
N LYS A 87 15.64 3.05 2.28
CA LYS A 87 16.76 3.34 1.36
C LYS A 87 16.36 3.55 -0.09
N ILE A 88 15.11 3.30 -0.44
CA ILE A 88 14.57 3.48 -1.79
C ILE A 88 13.19 4.09 -1.70
N LEU A 89 13.05 5.27 -2.31
CA LEU A 89 11.79 5.96 -2.47
C LEU A 89 11.41 5.98 -3.95
N VAL A 90 10.20 5.57 -4.25
CA VAL A 90 9.67 5.51 -5.61
C VAL A 90 8.45 6.41 -5.73
N LYS A 91 8.42 7.28 -6.75
CA LYS A 91 7.20 7.95 -7.22
C LYS A 91 6.76 7.29 -8.52
N LEU A 92 5.60 6.67 -8.49
CA LEU A 92 4.97 6.07 -9.67
C LEU A 92 3.83 6.96 -10.16
N TYR A 93 4.06 7.60 -11.29
CA TYR A 93 3.07 8.41 -11.97
C TYR A 93 2.23 7.51 -12.89
N TYR A 94 0.90 7.58 -12.77
CA TYR A 94 -0.01 6.73 -13.54
C TYR A 94 -1.18 7.55 -14.12
N ASN A 95 -1.67 7.13 -15.31
CA ASN A 95 -2.79 7.76 -16.00
C ASN A 95 -3.93 6.78 -16.35
N LYS A 96 -3.72 5.48 -16.19
CA LYS A 96 -4.70 4.41 -16.40
C LYS A 96 -5.08 3.73 -15.10
N ASN A 97 -6.15 2.95 -15.11
CA ASN A 97 -6.58 2.18 -13.95
C ASN A 97 -5.53 1.10 -13.60
N ILE A 98 -5.35 0.90 -12.30
CA ILE A 98 -4.53 -0.18 -11.75
C ILE A 98 -5.48 -1.14 -11.03
N ASP A 99 -5.81 -2.27 -11.67
CA ASP A 99 -6.83 -3.20 -11.20
C ASP A 99 -6.36 -4.00 -9.97
N LEU A 100 -5.05 -4.26 -9.88
CA LEU A 100 -4.43 -4.98 -8.78
C LEU A 100 -3.18 -4.27 -8.28
N ILE A 101 -3.13 -4.03 -6.97
CA ILE A 101 -1.94 -3.60 -6.23
C ILE A 101 -1.56 -4.71 -5.26
N ASP A 102 -0.35 -5.26 -5.40
CA ASP A 102 0.16 -6.41 -4.63
C ASP A 102 1.50 -6.05 -3.98
N VAL A 103 1.52 -6.03 -2.65
CA VAL A 103 2.65 -5.52 -1.85
C VAL A 103 3.15 -6.60 -0.92
N ASN A 104 4.45 -6.89 -1.03
CA ASN A 104 5.08 -8.03 -0.36
C ASN A 104 6.41 -7.66 0.28
N GLU A 105 6.91 -8.52 1.17
CA GLU A 105 8.29 -8.45 1.69
C GLU A 105 8.60 -7.08 2.32
N GLY A 106 7.67 -6.58 3.17
CA GLY A 106 7.85 -5.32 3.88
C GLY A 106 7.78 -4.05 3.01
N ALA A 107 7.43 -4.16 1.72
CA ALA A 107 7.25 -2.99 0.87
C ALA A 107 6.04 -2.16 1.31
N THR A 108 6.05 -0.88 0.94
CA THR A 108 5.01 0.08 1.30
C THR A 108 4.47 0.78 0.06
N ILE A 109 3.14 0.88 -0.05
CA ILE A 109 2.49 1.73 -1.05
C ILE A 109 1.58 2.75 -0.36
N THR A 110 1.74 4.00 -0.76
CA THR A 110 0.87 5.11 -0.35
C THR A 110 0.27 5.80 -1.57
N GLY A 111 -0.92 6.37 -1.41
CA GLY A 111 -1.56 7.16 -2.47
C GLY A 111 -2.76 7.92 -1.97
N LYS A 112 -2.93 9.14 -2.50
CA LYS A 112 -4.11 9.98 -2.25
C LYS A 112 -4.92 10.09 -3.54
N ASN A 113 -6.25 10.19 -3.40
CA ASN A 113 -7.17 10.35 -4.54
C ASN A 113 -7.02 9.24 -5.60
N PHE A 114 -6.81 8.01 -5.14
CA PHE A 114 -6.74 6.83 -6.00
C PHE A 114 -8.16 6.39 -6.40
N ASN A 115 -8.78 7.15 -7.32
CA ASN A 115 -10.19 7.00 -7.66
C ASN A 115 -10.38 6.23 -8.96
N GLN A 116 -11.10 5.10 -8.87
CA GLN A 116 -11.48 4.26 -10.00
C GLN A 116 -12.64 3.33 -9.61
N ASP A 117 -13.33 2.74 -10.58
CA ASP A 117 -14.53 1.93 -10.33
C ASP A 117 -14.23 0.64 -9.55
N LYS A 118 -13.10 0.00 -9.81
CA LYS A 118 -12.73 -1.28 -9.19
C LYS A 118 -11.24 -1.33 -8.88
N VAL A 119 -10.90 -1.86 -7.71
CA VAL A 119 -9.50 -2.15 -7.33
C VAL A 119 -9.43 -3.33 -6.38
N SER A 120 -8.38 -4.14 -6.54
CA SER A 120 -7.96 -5.19 -5.61
C SER A 120 -6.65 -4.79 -4.95
N LEU A 121 -6.60 -4.83 -3.62
CA LEU A 121 -5.44 -4.51 -2.80
C LEU A 121 -5.01 -5.76 -2.05
N ASN A 122 -3.80 -6.22 -2.30
CA ASN A 122 -3.20 -7.37 -1.63
C ASN A 122 -1.96 -6.94 -0.84
N ALA A 123 -1.86 -7.34 0.43
CA ALA A 123 -0.67 -7.15 1.24
C ALA A 123 -0.29 -8.47 1.93
N GLN A 124 0.95 -8.88 1.77
CA GLN A 124 1.47 -10.11 2.36
C GLN A 124 2.89 -9.88 2.89
N GLU A 125 3.35 -10.78 3.78
CA GLU A 125 4.73 -10.77 4.29
C GLU A 125 5.15 -9.37 4.79
N ARG A 126 4.30 -8.79 5.70
CA ARG A 126 4.46 -7.44 6.24
C ARG A 126 4.38 -6.31 5.21
N GLY A 127 3.86 -6.57 4.02
CA GLY A 127 3.54 -5.50 3.05
C GLY A 127 2.52 -4.52 3.64
N PHE A 128 2.65 -3.24 3.32
CA PHE A 128 1.79 -2.17 3.82
C PHE A 128 1.19 -1.34 2.68
N ILE A 129 -0.14 -1.17 2.70
CA ILE A 129 -0.86 -0.31 1.75
C ILE A 129 -1.62 0.76 2.54
N ASN A 130 -1.50 2.04 2.16
CA ASN A 130 -2.28 3.14 2.71
C ASN A 130 -2.82 4.02 1.59
N LEU A 131 -4.12 3.91 1.29
CA LEU A 131 -4.77 4.61 0.20
C LEU A 131 -5.99 5.42 0.65
N THR A 132 -6.19 6.59 0.01
CA THR A 132 -7.47 7.28 0.02
C THR A 132 -8.13 7.10 -1.35
N THR A 133 -9.35 6.55 -1.38
CA THR A 133 -10.02 6.15 -2.63
C THR A 133 -11.51 6.49 -2.66
N LYS A 134 -12.04 6.63 -3.88
CA LYS A 134 -13.47 6.57 -4.17
C LYS A 134 -13.67 5.50 -5.24
N THR A 135 -14.41 4.43 -4.90
CA THR A 135 -14.55 3.26 -5.77
C THR A 135 -15.98 2.67 -5.69
N LYS A 136 -16.37 1.87 -6.67
CA LYS A 136 -17.62 1.09 -6.61
C LYS A 136 -17.38 -0.30 -5.98
N TYR A 137 -16.23 -0.91 -6.29
CA TYR A 137 -15.89 -2.26 -5.86
C TYR A 137 -14.46 -2.30 -5.33
N LEU A 138 -14.32 -2.56 -4.03
CA LEU A 138 -13.05 -2.69 -3.34
C LEU A 138 -12.86 -4.13 -2.87
N SER A 139 -11.80 -4.79 -3.30
CA SER A 139 -11.36 -6.07 -2.78
C SER A 139 -10.09 -5.90 -1.96
N ILE A 140 -10.08 -6.44 -0.75
CA ILE A 140 -8.99 -6.37 0.22
C ILE A 140 -8.56 -7.79 0.56
N ARG A 141 -7.27 -8.07 0.43
CA ARG A 141 -6.69 -9.31 0.91
C ARG A 141 -5.42 -9.02 1.69
N ALA A 142 -5.37 -9.41 2.97
CA ALA A 142 -4.15 -9.31 3.76
C ALA A 142 -3.85 -10.64 4.44
N THR A 143 -2.60 -11.08 4.36
CA THR A 143 -2.15 -12.34 4.96
C THR A 143 -0.69 -12.23 5.40
N SER A 144 -0.22 -13.17 6.22
CA SER A 144 1.18 -13.24 6.68
C SER A 144 1.70 -11.89 7.26
N GLY A 145 0.86 -11.26 8.11
CA GLY A 145 1.18 -9.97 8.73
C GLY A 145 1.10 -8.77 7.78
N GLY A 146 0.52 -8.91 6.60
CA GLY A 146 0.23 -7.78 5.70
C GLY A 146 -0.79 -6.82 6.31
N ILE A 147 -0.66 -5.51 6.05
CA ILE A 147 -1.49 -4.46 6.62
C ILE A 147 -2.04 -3.58 5.50
N ILE A 148 -3.35 -3.39 5.48
CA ILE A 148 -4.02 -2.50 4.53
C ILE A 148 -4.83 -1.46 5.29
N LYS A 149 -4.59 -0.18 4.99
CA LYS A 149 -5.35 0.95 5.50
C LYS A 149 -6.00 1.68 4.34
N VAL A 150 -7.34 1.84 4.39
CA VAL A 150 -8.07 2.56 3.35
C VAL A 150 -9.00 3.58 3.97
N SER A 151 -9.09 4.74 3.34
CA SER A 151 -10.04 5.80 3.68
C SER A 151 -10.79 6.30 2.44
N GLY A 152 -11.91 7.00 2.64
CA GLY A 152 -12.74 7.54 1.57
C GLY A 152 -14.08 6.81 1.45
N THR A 153 -14.50 6.43 0.24
CA THR A 153 -15.81 5.79 0.01
C THR A 153 -15.73 4.60 -0.94
N SER A 154 -16.55 3.58 -0.67
CA SER A 154 -16.80 2.47 -1.58
C SER A 154 -18.29 2.15 -1.63
N LYS A 155 -18.84 1.70 -2.77
CA LYS A 155 -20.18 1.14 -2.77
C LYS A 155 -20.18 -0.24 -2.12
N ASN A 156 -19.29 -1.11 -2.56
CA ASN A 156 -19.17 -2.48 -2.04
C ASN A 156 -17.72 -2.77 -1.65
N GLN A 157 -17.53 -3.47 -0.54
CA GLN A 157 -16.22 -3.97 -0.14
C GLN A 157 -16.27 -5.47 0.17
N GLU A 158 -15.25 -6.16 -0.29
CA GLU A 158 -14.95 -7.55 0.04
C GLU A 158 -13.60 -7.61 0.74
N VAL A 159 -13.57 -8.18 1.95
CA VAL A 159 -12.39 -8.24 2.81
C VAL A 159 -12.12 -9.68 3.17
N ASP A 160 -10.94 -10.20 2.82
CA ASP A 160 -10.49 -11.55 3.11
C ASP A 160 -9.12 -11.51 3.80
N LEU A 161 -9.10 -11.78 5.11
CA LEU A 161 -7.92 -11.72 5.94
C LEU A 161 -7.60 -13.06 6.56
N ASP A 162 -6.31 -13.42 6.57
CA ASP A 162 -5.83 -14.62 7.24
C ASP A 162 -4.41 -14.44 7.77
N LEU A 163 -3.92 -15.38 8.58
CA LEU A 163 -2.54 -15.42 9.07
C LEU A 163 -2.02 -14.05 9.56
N TYR A 164 -2.73 -13.47 10.56
CA TYR A 164 -2.40 -12.17 11.15
C TYR A 164 -2.47 -10.97 10.20
N GLY A 165 -3.19 -11.09 9.07
CA GLY A 165 -3.49 -9.97 8.20
C GLY A 165 -4.36 -8.92 8.89
N ILE A 166 -4.14 -7.63 8.63
CA ILE A 166 -4.83 -6.52 9.27
C ILE A 166 -5.44 -5.59 8.24
N TYR A 167 -6.70 -5.22 8.45
CA TYR A 167 -7.38 -4.21 7.67
C TYR A 167 -7.93 -3.09 8.55
N HIS A 168 -7.50 -1.85 8.30
CA HIS A 168 -8.00 -0.63 8.92
C HIS A 168 -8.91 0.13 7.96
N GLY A 169 -10.20 -0.18 7.97
CA GLY A 169 -11.22 0.38 7.09
C GLY A 169 -12.29 1.23 7.78
N PHE A 170 -12.12 1.63 9.05
CA PHE A 170 -13.11 2.49 9.73
C PHE A 170 -13.31 3.85 9.06
N ASN A 171 -12.31 4.37 8.35
CA ASN A 171 -12.37 5.62 7.62
C ASN A 171 -12.80 5.46 6.15
N LEU A 172 -13.16 4.25 5.72
CA LEU A 172 -13.77 3.97 4.42
C LEU A 172 -15.27 3.76 4.62
N GLN A 173 -16.09 4.72 4.22
CA GLN A 173 -17.55 4.56 4.26
C GLN A 173 -18.00 3.63 3.13
N SER A 174 -18.53 2.47 3.46
CA SER A 174 -19.26 1.62 2.52
C SER A 174 -20.73 2.05 2.45
N THR A 175 -21.31 2.12 1.25
CA THR A 175 -22.72 2.51 1.08
C THR A 175 -23.66 1.36 0.74
N GLY A 176 -23.12 0.22 0.29
CA GLY A 176 -23.90 -1.00 -0.04
C GLY A 176 -23.40 -2.19 0.77
N ASN A 177 -22.92 -3.21 0.09
CA ASN A 177 -22.56 -4.49 0.72
C ASN A 177 -21.13 -4.49 1.27
N THR A 178 -21.00 -4.97 2.51
CA THR A 178 -19.73 -5.28 3.18
C THR A 178 -19.65 -6.76 3.48
N ASN A 179 -18.76 -7.48 2.77
CA ASN A 179 -18.46 -8.88 3.03
C ASN A 179 -17.07 -8.96 3.68
N VAL A 180 -16.98 -9.51 4.88
CA VAL A 180 -15.70 -9.57 5.60
C VAL A 180 -15.47 -10.94 6.22
N LYS A 181 -14.28 -11.49 5.95
CA LYS A 181 -13.78 -12.73 6.55
C LYS A 181 -12.46 -12.44 7.26
N ALA A 182 -12.34 -12.90 8.49
CA ALA A 182 -11.10 -12.87 9.27
C ALA A 182 -10.79 -14.27 9.81
N GLY A 183 -9.71 -14.84 9.30
CA GLY A 183 -9.20 -16.14 9.69
C GLY A 183 -8.21 -16.09 10.85
N THR A 184 -7.21 -16.92 10.82
CA THR A 184 -6.23 -17.16 11.89
C THR A 184 -5.57 -15.87 12.40
N GLY A 185 -5.95 -15.41 13.60
CA GLY A 185 -5.39 -14.22 14.25
C GLY A 185 -5.53 -12.92 13.47
N ALA A 186 -6.32 -12.91 12.40
CA ALA A 186 -6.50 -11.73 11.54
C ALA A 186 -7.48 -10.72 12.18
N LYS A 187 -7.33 -9.43 11.84
CA LYS A 187 -8.15 -8.36 12.38
C LYS A 187 -8.68 -7.45 11.27
N ALA A 188 -10.00 -7.29 11.21
CA ALA A 188 -10.68 -6.35 10.32
C ALA A 188 -11.37 -5.23 11.10
N GLU A 189 -11.25 -4.01 10.61
CA GLU A 189 -12.02 -2.84 11.02
C GLU A 189 -12.77 -2.33 9.78
N VAL A 190 -14.12 -2.39 9.78
CA VAL A 190 -14.94 -1.99 8.63
C VAL A 190 -16.02 -0.98 9.02
N ASN A 191 -16.34 -0.09 8.09
CA ASN A 191 -17.50 0.80 8.21
C ASN A 191 -18.56 0.32 7.19
N ALA A 192 -19.57 -0.40 7.68
CA ALA A 192 -20.56 -1.08 6.87
C ALA A 192 -21.70 -0.16 6.41
N GLY A 193 -22.15 -0.34 5.17
CA GLY A 193 -23.30 0.35 4.59
C GLY A 193 -24.61 -0.38 4.87
N GLU A 194 -25.36 -0.75 3.82
CA GLU A 194 -26.67 -1.40 3.92
C GLU A 194 -26.61 -2.83 4.50
N THR A 195 -25.60 -3.60 4.07
CA THR A 195 -25.47 -5.01 4.46
C THR A 195 -24.10 -5.32 5.01
N LEU A 196 -24.04 -6.04 6.12
CA LEU A 196 -22.82 -6.63 6.67
C LEU A 196 -22.94 -8.16 6.68
N ASN A 197 -22.04 -8.85 5.96
CA ASN A 197 -21.80 -10.29 6.07
C ASN A 197 -20.43 -10.49 6.70
N ALA A 198 -20.39 -10.88 7.97
CA ALA A 198 -19.15 -11.03 8.74
C ALA A 198 -18.92 -12.49 9.11
N LYS A 199 -17.72 -13.02 8.82
CA LYS A 199 -17.32 -14.37 9.21
C LYS A 199 -15.96 -14.35 9.88
N VAL A 200 -15.88 -14.92 11.08
CA VAL A 200 -14.60 -15.17 11.76
C VAL A 200 -14.36 -16.66 11.92
N SER A 201 -13.08 -17.04 11.87
CA SER A 201 -12.61 -18.40 12.15
C SER A 201 -11.23 -18.36 12.83
N PHE A 202 -10.94 -19.39 13.62
CA PHE A 202 -9.63 -19.59 14.26
C PHE A 202 -9.09 -18.34 14.99
N GLY A 203 -9.94 -17.69 15.84
CA GLY A 203 -9.55 -16.53 16.63
C GLY A 203 -9.51 -15.19 15.87
N GLY A 204 -10.05 -15.11 14.65
CA GLY A 204 -10.15 -13.85 13.90
C GLY A 204 -11.04 -12.83 14.61
N THR A 205 -10.85 -11.55 14.30
CA THR A 205 -11.57 -10.43 14.91
C THR A 205 -12.10 -9.49 13.85
N ILE A 206 -13.39 -9.14 13.94
CA ILE A 206 -14.04 -8.14 13.10
C ILE A 206 -14.68 -7.09 13.99
N PHE A 207 -14.21 -5.84 13.89
CA PHE A 207 -14.89 -4.69 14.45
C PHE A 207 -15.59 -3.93 13.32
N TYR A 208 -16.84 -3.53 13.53
CA TYR A 208 -17.56 -2.78 12.53
C TYR A 208 -18.22 -1.53 13.09
N LYS A 209 -18.32 -0.50 12.24
CA LYS A 209 -19.10 0.73 12.43
C LYS A 209 -20.22 0.79 11.38
N GLY A 210 -21.04 1.81 11.49
CA GLY A 210 -22.18 2.03 10.61
C GLY A 210 -23.48 1.46 11.19
N ASN A 211 -24.54 1.58 10.42
CA ASN A 211 -25.88 1.09 10.79
C ASN A 211 -26.45 0.24 9.65
N PRO A 212 -25.87 -0.94 9.39
CA PRO A 212 -26.40 -1.83 8.36
C PRO A 212 -27.82 -2.30 8.71
N GLU A 213 -28.72 -2.30 7.72
CA GLU A 213 -30.08 -2.81 7.85
C GLU A 213 -30.09 -4.33 8.03
N VAL A 214 -29.12 -5.00 7.42
CA VAL A 214 -28.97 -6.46 7.48
C VAL A 214 -27.57 -6.80 8.02
N VAL A 215 -27.53 -7.54 9.13
CA VAL A 215 -26.31 -8.09 9.70
C VAL A 215 -26.41 -9.62 9.68
N LYS A 216 -25.48 -10.27 8.98
CA LYS A 216 -25.29 -11.71 9.01
C LYS A 216 -23.88 -11.99 9.56
N ASP A 217 -23.84 -12.62 10.73
CA ASP A 217 -22.57 -12.98 11.37
C ASP A 217 -22.43 -14.48 11.54
N LYS A 218 -21.19 -14.97 11.40
CA LYS A 218 -20.83 -16.36 11.61
C LYS A 218 -19.49 -16.49 12.31
N LYS A 219 -19.50 -17.20 13.44
CA LYS A 219 -18.29 -17.56 14.18
C LYS A 219 -18.01 -19.05 14.06
N VAL A 220 -16.78 -19.41 13.68
CA VAL A 220 -16.33 -20.79 13.53
C VAL A 220 -15.03 -20.95 14.30
N ILE A 221 -15.02 -21.79 15.33
CA ILE A 221 -13.84 -22.03 16.20
C ILE A 221 -13.29 -20.71 16.78
N GLY A 222 -14.11 -20.06 17.62
CA GLY A 222 -13.76 -18.83 18.29
C GLY A 222 -13.75 -17.58 17.40
N GLY A 223 -13.35 -16.46 17.98
CA GLY A 223 -13.26 -15.16 17.31
C GLY A 223 -14.30 -14.14 17.80
N ILE A 224 -14.13 -12.90 17.38
CA ILE A 224 -14.91 -11.75 17.84
C ILE A 224 -15.53 -11.05 16.65
N ILE A 225 -16.83 -10.78 16.71
CA ILE A 225 -17.54 -9.85 15.81
C ILE A 225 -18.25 -8.88 16.72
N GLU A 226 -17.92 -7.59 16.65
CA GLU A 226 -18.42 -6.58 17.59
C GLU A 226 -18.63 -5.23 16.91
N LYS A 227 -19.75 -4.57 17.21
CA LYS A 227 -20.00 -3.19 16.79
C LYS A 227 -19.22 -2.23 17.67
N ARG A 228 -18.59 -1.24 17.04
CA ARG A 228 -17.91 -0.11 17.68
C ARG A 228 -18.63 1.20 17.37
N ASN A 229 -18.51 2.17 18.27
CA ASN A 229 -19.06 3.52 18.10
C ASN A 229 -18.13 4.41 17.28
#